data_137e90932c7de5ff683481c8ee0c43af
#
_entry.id   137e90932c7de5ff683481c8ee0c43af
#
_cell.length_a   1.000
_cell.length_b   1.000
_cell.length_c   1.000
_cell.angle_alpha   90.00
_cell.angle_beta   90.00
_cell.angle_gamma   90.00
#
_symmetry.space_group_name_H-M   'P 1'
#
loop_
_entity.id
_entity.type
_entity.pdbx_description
1 polymer ?
#
loop_
_entity_poly.entity_id
_entity_poly.type
_entity_poly.pdbx_seq_one_letter_code
_entity_poly.pdbx_strand_id
1 'polypeptide(L)'
;DTKIKDNQSKLITSVFDSKVIEGVTIIASHNEDSSLGTDKIYTTAGTFEFDGNFNSDYVGRKGDIVVKNDEDFVSFTPRDQQVEEYTVSNVIGSDIILDGDMYNINSNTTTYYKSQALTYENAAMQAEKGDTFKLFKNSNGSVDYAMLVAKDSETGTDSFDKYVIYSLLSDAVICYKNGSFEQIDITDGTTCYKDKN
;
A
#
# COMPACT_ATOMS: atom_id res chain seq x y z
N ASP A 1 2.41 27.79 -36.19
CA ASP A 1 1.44 26.94 -36.91
C ASP A 1 1.31 25.61 -36.26
N THR A 2 0.45 25.53 -35.30
CA THR A 2 0.11 24.30 -34.60
C THR A 2 -0.72 23.42 -35.51
N LYS A 3 -0.09 22.48 -36.15
CA LYS A 3 -0.82 21.41 -36.81
C LYS A 3 -1.39 20.48 -35.77
N ILE A 4 -2.64 20.73 -35.39
CA ILE A 4 -3.45 19.77 -34.66
C ILE A 4 -3.67 18.59 -35.59
N LYS A 5 -2.90 17.54 -35.43
CA LYS A 5 -3.06 16.28 -36.15
C LYS A 5 -3.29 15.14 -35.19
N ASP A 6 -4.41 14.51 -35.36
CA ASP A 6 -4.82 13.11 -35.20
C ASP A 6 -4.33 12.31 -33.97
N ASN A 7 -3.47 12.86 -33.14
CA ASN A 7 -3.00 12.17 -31.95
C ASN A 7 -2.66 13.21 -30.86
N GLN A 8 -3.47 13.28 -29.85
CA GLN A 8 -3.24 14.19 -28.72
C GLN A 8 -1.88 13.99 -28.08
N SER A 9 -1.39 12.74 -28.04
CA SER A 9 -0.06 12.40 -27.54
C SER A 9 1.05 13.10 -28.36
N LYS A 10 0.92 13.14 -29.68
CA LYS A 10 1.89 13.85 -30.54
C LYS A 10 1.86 15.37 -30.34
N LEU A 11 0.71 15.93 -30.06
CA LEU A 11 0.60 17.34 -29.78
C LEU A 11 1.29 17.69 -28.47
N ILE A 12 1.04 16.91 -27.42
CA ILE A 12 1.64 17.10 -26.09
C ILE A 12 3.18 16.99 -26.18
N THR A 13 3.69 15.93 -26.79
CA THR A 13 5.14 15.71 -26.93
C THR A 13 5.83 16.76 -27.79
N SER A 14 5.18 17.29 -28.81
CA SER A 14 5.82 18.27 -29.70
C SER A 14 5.78 19.71 -29.20
N VAL A 15 4.79 20.06 -28.37
CA VAL A 15 4.60 21.45 -27.90
C VAL A 15 5.26 21.69 -26.55
N PHE A 16 5.33 20.66 -25.69
CA PHE A 16 5.76 20.83 -24.30
C PHE A 16 7.00 20.00 -23.93
N ASP A 17 7.63 19.35 -24.88
CA ASP A 17 8.72 18.36 -24.61
C ASP A 17 8.26 17.30 -23.56
N SER A 18 7.03 16.85 -23.76
CA SER A 18 6.37 15.92 -22.84
C SER A 18 6.32 14.53 -23.42
N LYS A 19 6.35 13.53 -22.56
CA LYS A 19 6.15 12.13 -22.95
C LYS A 19 4.99 11.51 -22.17
N VAL A 20 4.38 10.49 -22.76
CA VAL A 20 3.39 9.63 -22.11
C VAL A 20 4.10 8.37 -21.61
N ILE A 21 3.88 8.03 -20.36
CA ILE A 21 4.30 6.74 -19.77
C ILE A 21 3.03 5.96 -19.49
N GLU A 22 2.88 4.82 -20.16
CA GLU A 22 1.67 4.03 -20.12
C GLU A 22 1.69 3.00 -18.98
N GLY A 23 0.53 2.69 -18.45
CA GLY A 23 0.32 1.59 -17.50
C GLY A 23 0.96 1.81 -16.13
N VAL A 24 1.13 3.05 -15.71
CA VAL A 24 1.73 3.44 -14.44
C VAL A 24 0.68 3.38 -13.34
N THR A 25 1.06 2.85 -12.18
CA THR A 25 0.26 2.97 -10.95
C THR A 25 0.80 4.09 -10.09
N ILE A 26 -0.07 5.00 -9.65
CA ILE A 26 0.27 6.00 -8.63
C ILE A 26 0.18 5.33 -7.27
N ILE A 27 1.31 5.23 -6.55
CA ILE A 27 1.40 4.45 -5.32
C ILE A 27 1.15 5.31 -4.09
N ALA A 28 1.73 6.51 -4.05
CA ALA A 28 1.58 7.42 -2.89
C ALA A 28 1.80 8.88 -3.28
N SER A 29 1.19 9.77 -2.53
CA SER A 29 1.52 11.17 -2.40
C SER A 29 2.02 11.45 -0.97
N HIS A 30 2.26 12.72 -0.65
CA HIS A 30 2.62 13.12 0.72
C HIS A 30 1.58 12.69 1.77
N ASN A 31 0.31 12.59 1.40
CA ASN A 31 -0.76 12.19 2.33
C ASN A 31 -0.61 10.72 2.79
N GLU A 32 -0.20 9.84 1.89
CA GLU A 32 0.00 8.42 2.18
C GLU A 32 1.39 8.17 2.77
N ASP A 33 2.38 8.97 2.39
CA ASP A 33 3.76 8.85 2.86
C ASP A 33 4.36 10.23 3.10
N SER A 34 4.37 10.67 4.35
CA SER A 34 4.92 11.95 4.77
C SER A 34 6.42 12.13 4.53
N SER A 35 7.14 11.06 4.16
CA SER A 35 8.54 11.15 3.73
C SER A 35 8.71 11.70 2.31
N LEU A 36 7.64 11.68 1.50
CA LEU A 36 7.60 12.34 0.20
C LEU A 36 7.44 13.86 0.39
N GLY A 37 8.01 14.64 -0.51
CA GLY A 37 7.74 16.08 -0.58
C GLY A 37 6.25 16.35 -0.84
N THR A 38 5.76 17.51 -0.39
CA THR A 38 4.35 17.91 -0.58
C THR A 38 3.96 18.10 -2.04
N ASP A 39 4.94 18.22 -2.91
CA ASP A 39 4.86 18.40 -4.35
C ASP A 39 5.23 17.15 -5.15
N LYS A 40 5.33 15.98 -4.49
CA LYS A 40 5.79 14.74 -5.11
C LYS A 40 4.77 13.62 -5.05
N ILE A 41 4.75 12.83 -6.11
CA ILE A 41 4.05 11.55 -6.18
C ILE A 41 5.04 10.43 -6.46
N TYR A 42 4.84 9.29 -5.82
CA TYR A 42 5.57 8.06 -6.07
C TYR A 42 4.71 7.12 -6.93
N THR A 43 5.33 6.57 -7.96
CA THR A 43 4.65 5.70 -8.93
C THR A 43 5.49 4.49 -9.28
N THR A 44 4.92 3.51 -9.98
CA THR A 44 5.66 2.37 -10.51
C THR A 44 6.70 2.75 -11.58
N ALA A 45 6.66 3.96 -12.10
CA ALA A 45 7.62 4.47 -13.08
C ALA A 45 8.67 5.43 -12.48
N GLY A 46 8.57 5.72 -11.18
CA GLY A 46 9.46 6.63 -10.47
C GLY A 46 8.71 7.71 -9.69
N THR A 47 9.46 8.66 -9.18
CA THR A 47 8.92 9.83 -8.46
C THR A 47 8.84 11.00 -9.43
N PHE A 48 7.72 11.72 -9.40
CA PHE A 48 7.48 12.89 -10.23
C PHE A 48 7.05 14.07 -9.36
N GLU A 49 7.42 15.28 -9.80
CA GLU A 49 6.98 16.52 -9.18
C GLU A 49 5.71 17.01 -9.85
N PHE A 50 4.80 17.65 -9.10
CA PHE A 50 3.60 18.27 -9.65
C PHE A 50 3.49 19.72 -9.20
N ASP A 51 2.91 20.55 -10.07
CA ASP A 51 2.63 21.94 -9.76
C ASP A 51 1.15 22.09 -9.40
N GLY A 52 0.87 22.73 -8.27
CA GLY A 52 -0.48 22.96 -7.79
C GLY A 52 -1.07 21.81 -6.95
N ASN A 53 -2.34 21.48 -7.18
CA ASN A 53 -3.06 20.47 -6.40
C ASN A 53 -3.05 19.10 -7.09
N PHE A 54 -2.58 18.09 -6.39
CA PHE A 54 -2.72 16.70 -6.83
C PHE A 54 -4.07 16.13 -6.40
N ASN A 55 -4.72 15.39 -7.30
CA ASN A 55 -5.96 14.70 -6.96
C ASN A 55 -5.62 13.37 -6.24
N SER A 56 -5.87 13.31 -4.94
CA SER A 56 -5.63 12.12 -4.11
C SER A 56 -6.42 10.88 -4.56
N ASP A 57 -7.53 11.03 -5.29
CA ASP A 57 -8.28 9.90 -5.84
C ASP A 57 -7.50 9.11 -6.90
N TYR A 58 -6.39 9.64 -7.36
CA TYR A 58 -5.50 8.93 -8.28
C TYR A 58 -4.58 7.92 -7.58
N VAL A 59 -4.38 8.07 -6.27
CA VAL A 59 -3.56 7.12 -5.52
C VAL A 59 -4.20 5.73 -5.56
N GLY A 60 -3.38 4.76 -5.93
CA GLY A 60 -3.79 3.37 -6.14
C GLY A 60 -4.32 3.08 -7.54
N ARG A 61 -4.56 4.08 -8.38
CA ARG A 61 -5.07 3.84 -9.73
C ARG A 61 -3.95 3.60 -10.72
N LYS A 62 -4.22 2.68 -11.65
CA LYS A 62 -3.40 2.44 -12.84
C LYS A 62 -3.90 3.28 -13.99
N GLY A 63 -3.00 3.87 -14.75
CA GLY A 63 -3.34 4.71 -15.88
C GLY A 63 -2.13 5.12 -16.69
N ASP A 64 -2.29 6.18 -17.46
CA ASP A 64 -1.24 6.74 -18.28
C ASP A 64 -0.89 8.13 -17.76
N ILE A 65 0.38 8.38 -17.49
CA ILE A 65 0.87 9.69 -17.04
C ILE A 65 1.49 10.46 -18.18
N VAL A 66 1.31 11.76 -18.17
CA VAL A 66 2.05 12.70 -19.01
C VAL A 66 3.07 13.40 -18.14
N VAL A 67 4.33 13.33 -18.53
CA VAL A 67 5.42 14.01 -17.82
C VAL A 67 6.15 14.97 -18.76
N LYS A 68 6.69 16.03 -18.19
CA LYS A 68 7.49 17.03 -18.87
C LYS A 68 8.90 17.02 -18.27
N ASN A 69 9.93 17.22 -19.11
CA ASN A 69 11.33 17.23 -18.69
C ASN A 69 11.76 15.99 -17.89
N ASP A 70 11.07 14.85 -18.07
CA ASP A 70 11.27 13.59 -17.35
C ASP A 70 10.95 13.60 -15.85
N GLU A 71 10.61 14.74 -15.26
CA GLU A 71 10.41 14.89 -13.80
C GLU A 71 9.05 15.50 -13.46
N ASP A 72 8.50 16.35 -14.32
CA ASP A 72 7.28 17.10 -14.04
C ASP A 72 6.04 16.32 -14.46
N PHE A 73 5.22 15.94 -13.50
CA PHE A 73 3.89 15.37 -13.76
C PHE A 73 2.95 16.46 -14.30
N VAL A 74 2.33 16.19 -15.43
CA VAL A 74 1.39 17.11 -16.07
C VAL A 74 -0.05 16.65 -15.90
N SER A 75 -0.31 15.37 -16.15
CA SER A 75 -1.65 14.79 -16.05
C SER A 75 -1.63 13.29 -15.91
N PHE A 76 -2.77 12.75 -15.45
CA PHE A 76 -3.01 11.33 -15.32
C PHE A 76 -4.37 10.98 -15.93
N THR A 77 -4.38 9.95 -16.75
CA THR A 77 -5.60 9.38 -17.30
C THR A 77 -5.79 8.00 -16.69
N PRO A 78 -6.67 7.86 -15.70
CA PRO A 78 -6.91 6.57 -15.06
C PRO A 78 -7.55 5.59 -16.05
N ARG A 79 -7.15 4.32 -15.96
CA ARG A 79 -7.85 3.21 -16.61
C ARG A 79 -9.05 2.79 -15.79
N ASP A 80 -10.00 2.13 -16.44
CA ASP A 80 -11.18 1.61 -15.76
C ASP A 80 -10.77 0.51 -14.75
N GLN A 81 -11.02 0.78 -13.47
CA GLN A 81 -10.74 -0.13 -12.35
C GLN A 81 -11.84 0.02 -11.30
N GLN A 82 -12.28 -1.10 -10.76
CA GLN A 82 -13.12 -1.11 -9.56
C GLN A 82 -12.21 -1.01 -8.33
N VAL A 83 -12.60 -0.15 -7.39
CA VAL A 83 -11.87 0.05 -6.14
C VAL A 83 -12.83 -0.23 -5.00
N GLU A 84 -12.46 -1.13 -4.12
CA GLU A 84 -13.27 -1.51 -2.95
C GLU A 84 -12.39 -1.54 -1.71
N GLU A 85 -12.97 -1.18 -0.57
CA GLU A 85 -12.31 -1.21 0.73
C GLU A 85 -12.78 -2.40 1.54
N TYR A 86 -11.85 -3.06 2.21
CA TYR A 86 -12.10 -4.19 3.08
C TYR A 86 -11.30 -4.08 4.37
N THR A 87 -11.90 -4.52 5.46
CA THR A 87 -11.22 -4.61 6.75
C THR A 87 -10.57 -5.98 6.91
N VAL A 88 -9.39 -6.02 7.48
CA VAL A 88 -8.71 -7.27 7.83
C VAL A 88 -9.48 -7.94 8.98
N SER A 89 -10.05 -9.11 8.69
CA SER A 89 -10.74 -9.91 9.70
C SER A 89 -9.78 -10.82 10.48
N ASN A 90 -8.72 -11.29 9.81
CA ASN A 90 -7.69 -12.14 10.41
C ASN A 90 -6.42 -12.16 9.56
N VAL A 91 -5.32 -12.60 10.16
CA VAL A 91 -4.07 -12.94 9.44
C VAL A 91 -3.69 -14.35 9.87
N ILE A 92 -3.59 -15.27 8.92
CA ILE A 92 -3.28 -16.69 9.15
C ILE A 92 -2.03 -17.06 8.36
N GLY A 93 -0.92 -17.26 9.06
CA GLY A 93 0.37 -17.44 8.39
C GLY A 93 0.72 -16.21 7.58
N SER A 94 0.80 -16.37 6.27
CA SER A 94 1.07 -15.27 5.33
C SER A 94 -0.18 -14.78 4.59
N ASP A 95 -1.36 -15.35 4.87
CA ASP A 95 -2.60 -14.96 4.20
C ASP A 95 -3.33 -13.90 5.02
N ILE A 96 -3.66 -12.79 4.38
CA ILE A 96 -4.48 -11.72 4.96
C ILE A 96 -5.93 -11.98 4.57
N ILE A 97 -6.75 -12.30 5.56
CA ILE A 97 -8.18 -12.58 5.38
C ILE A 97 -8.96 -11.27 5.54
N LEU A 98 -9.68 -10.90 4.51
CA LEU A 98 -10.52 -9.71 4.51
C LEU A 98 -11.96 -10.07 4.89
N ASP A 99 -12.68 -9.11 5.45
CA ASP A 99 -14.10 -9.28 5.74
C ASP A 99 -14.92 -9.44 4.44
N GLY A 100 -16.00 -10.22 4.52
CA GLY A 100 -16.84 -10.53 3.36
C GLY A 100 -16.46 -11.77 2.56
N ASP A 101 -15.50 -12.57 3.02
CA ASP A 101 -15.14 -13.93 2.55
C ASP A 101 -14.68 -14.08 1.10
N MET A 102 -14.61 -13.02 0.35
CA MET A 102 -14.44 -13.15 -1.11
C MET A 102 -12.99 -12.98 -1.56
N TYR A 103 -12.17 -12.34 -0.76
CA TYR A 103 -10.81 -11.98 -1.19
C TYR A 103 -9.80 -12.18 -0.08
N ASN A 104 -8.71 -12.86 -0.46
CA ASN A 104 -7.52 -12.98 0.36
C ASN A 104 -6.36 -12.29 -0.37
N ILE A 105 -5.54 -11.56 0.37
CA ILE A 105 -4.25 -11.10 -0.12
C ILE A 105 -3.26 -12.25 0.07
N ASN A 106 -2.66 -12.71 -1.00
CA ASN A 106 -1.76 -13.85 -1.03
C ASN A 106 -0.53 -13.57 -1.90
N SER A 107 0.31 -14.57 -2.12
CA SER A 107 1.57 -14.46 -2.88
C SER A 107 1.41 -13.94 -4.32
N ASN A 108 0.21 -13.98 -4.89
CA ASN A 108 -0.07 -13.49 -6.24
C ASN A 108 -0.53 -12.02 -6.26
N THR A 109 -0.75 -11.43 -5.10
CA THR A 109 -1.25 -10.06 -4.98
C THR A 109 -0.09 -9.11 -4.72
N THR A 110 0.16 -8.18 -5.63
CA THR A 110 1.08 -7.08 -5.38
C THR A 110 0.50 -6.16 -4.32
N THR A 111 1.21 -5.94 -3.25
CA THR A 111 0.74 -5.15 -2.11
C THR A 111 1.62 -3.93 -1.90
N TYR A 112 1.00 -2.80 -1.59
CA TYR A 112 1.69 -1.56 -1.27
C TYR A 112 1.31 -1.08 0.13
N TYR A 113 2.27 -0.47 0.80
CA TYR A 113 2.07 0.32 2.01
C TYR A 113 2.93 1.58 1.94
N LYS A 114 2.30 2.74 2.03
CA LYS A 114 2.97 4.03 1.75
C LYS A 114 3.61 3.99 0.36
N SER A 115 4.84 4.46 0.21
CA SER A 115 5.59 4.43 -1.05
C SER A 115 6.36 3.13 -1.31
N GLN A 116 6.02 2.03 -0.62
CA GLN A 116 6.75 0.77 -0.71
C GLN A 116 5.89 -0.36 -1.25
N ALA A 117 6.44 -1.09 -2.23
CA ALA A 117 5.92 -2.40 -2.57
C ALA A 117 6.36 -3.40 -1.49
N LEU A 118 5.43 -4.19 -0.98
CA LEU A 118 5.69 -5.23 0.00
C LEU A 118 5.69 -6.59 -0.67
N THR A 119 6.62 -7.48 -0.29
CA THR A 119 6.39 -8.91 -0.50
C THR A 119 5.16 -9.32 0.29
N TYR A 120 4.52 -10.41 -0.12
CA TYR A 120 3.30 -10.83 0.56
C TYR A 120 3.56 -11.24 2.02
N GLU A 121 4.73 -11.83 2.33
CA GLU A 121 5.13 -12.13 3.70
C GLU A 121 5.28 -10.85 4.54
N ASN A 122 5.88 -9.82 3.97
CA ASN A 122 6.03 -8.53 4.66
C ASN A 122 4.67 -7.83 4.82
N ALA A 123 3.76 -7.98 3.87
CA ALA A 123 2.40 -7.48 4.01
C ALA A 123 1.67 -8.16 5.16
N ALA A 124 1.75 -9.50 5.26
CA ALA A 124 1.15 -10.26 6.35
C ALA A 124 1.77 -9.93 7.72
N MET A 125 3.09 -9.68 7.77
CA MET A 125 3.75 -9.25 9.02
C MET A 125 3.32 -7.85 9.47
N GLN A 126 2.91 -6.99 8.55
CA GLN A 126 2.49 -5.62 8.86
C GLN A 126 0.98 -5.47 9.04
N ALA A 127 0.19 -6.38 8.44
CA ALA A 127 -1.26 -6.34 8.55
C ALA A 127 -1.74 -6.86 9.91
N GLU A 128 -2.71 -6.19 10.46
CA GLU A 128 -3.37 -6.55 11.73
C GLU A 128 -4.89 -6.58 11.53
N LYS A 129 -5.58 -7.32 12.40
CA LYS A 129 -7.04 -7.29 12.41
C LYS A 129 -7.53 -5.87 12.66
N GLY A 130 -8.48 -5.42 11.84
CA GLY A 130 -9.01 -4.06 11.88
C GLY A 130 -8.37 -3.11 10.87
N ASP A 131 -7.18 -3.43 10.33
CA ASP A 131 -6.55 -2.65 9.27
C ASP A 131 -7.44 -2.61 8.03
N THR A 132 -7.33 -1.55 7.24
CA THR A 132 -8.10 -1.37 6.01
C THR A 132 -7.22 -1.49 4.78
N PHE A 133 -7.65 -2.32 3.84
CA PHE A 133 -7.07 -2.44 2.51
C PHE A 133 -8.01 -1.92 1.43
N LYS A 134 -7.47 -1.21 0.46
CA LYS A 134 -8.11 -0.97 -0.85
C LYS A 134 -7.66 -2.04 -1.84
N LEU A 135 -8.62 -2.72 -2.45
CA LEU A 135 -8.38 -3.65 -3.55
C LEU A 135 -8.71 -2.97 -4.88
N PHE A 136 -7.75 -3.01 -5.78
CA PHE A 136 -7.88 -2.48 -7.13
C PHE A 136 -8.08 -3.65 -8.09
N LYS A 137 -9.28 -3.75 -8.67
CA LYS A 137 -9.71 -4.85 -9.51
C LYS A 137 -9.73 -4.43 -10.98
N ASN A 138 -9.29 -5.30 -11.84
CA ASN A 138 -9.44 -5.10 -13.28
C ASN A 138 -10.90 -5.36 -13.73
N SER A 139 -11.18 -5.15 -15.00
CA SER A 139 -12.49 -5.34 -15.59
C SER A 139 -13.05 -6.77 -15.48
N ASN A 140 -12.19 -7.76 -15.22
CA ASN A 140 -12.58 -9.15 -15.01
C ASN A 140 -12.88 -9.47 -13.53
N GLY A 141 -12.77 -8.49 -12.64
CA GLY A 141 -12.95 -8.66 -11.20
C GLY A 141 -11.77 -9.28 -10.47
N SER A 142 -10.65 -9.56 -11.16
CA SER A 142 -9.43 -10.03 -10.51
C SER A 142 -8.70 -8.87 -9.83
N VAL A 143 -8.12 -9.12 -8.66
CA VAL A 143 -7.33 -8.11 -7.94
C VAL A 143 -6.00 -7.90 -8.65
N ASP A 144 -5.78 -6.69 -9.15
CA ASP A 144 -4.50 -6.30 -9.73
C ASP A 144 -3.46 -6.03 -8.64
N TYR A 145 -3.88 -5.32 -7.59
CA TYR A 145 -3.04 -5.03 -6.42
C TYR A 145 -3.90 -4.57 -5.24
N ALA A 146 -3.28 -4.57 -4.06
CA ALA A 146 -3.87 -4.14 -2.81
C ALA A 146 -3.04 -3.01 -2.19
N MET A 147 -3.68 -2.11 -1.45
CA MET A 147 -3.00 -1.08 -0.68
C MET A 147 -3.48 -1.13 0.77
N LEU A 148 -2.54 -1.20 1.70
CA LEU A 148 -2.82 -0.95 3.10
C LEU A 148 -2.95 0.56 3.29
N VAL A 149 -4.17 1.04 3.56
CA VAL A 149 -4.48 2.47 3.60
C VAL A 149 -4.70 3.01 4.99
N ALA A 150 -5.10 2.17 5.95
CA ALA A 150 -5.26 2.56 7.34
C ALA A 150 -4.86 1.42 8.26
N LYS A 151 -4.11 1.77 9.31
CA LYS A 151 -3.79 0.89 10.43
C LYS A 151 -4.79 1.13 11.55
N ASP A 152 -5.40 0.07 12.06
CA ASP A 152 -6.32 0.19 13.20
C ASP A 152 -5.62 0.76 14.44
N SER A 153 -4.34 0.44 14.61
CA SER A 153 -3.49 0.99 15.67
C SER A 153 -3.31 2.52 15.61
N GLU A 154 -3.53 3.15 14.46
CA GLU A 154 -3.50 4.61 14.32
C GLU A 154 -4.81 5.27 14.77
N THR A 155 -5.90 4.50 14.88
CA THR A 155 -7.21 4.97 15.35
C THR A 155 -7.42 4.81 16.87
N GLY A 156 -6.46 4.27 17.59
CA GLY A 156 -6.35 4.43 19.06
C GLY A 156 -7.16 3.47 19.92
N THR A 157 -7.39 2.22 19.51
CA THR A 157 -7.89 1.20 20.43
C THR A 157 -7.19 -0.13 20.20
N ASP A 158 -6.46 -0.57 21.20
CA ASP A 158 -5.77 -1.86 21.34
C ASP A 158 -4.51 -2.04 20.47
N SER A 159 -3.45 -1.29 20.78
CA SER A 159 -2.12 -1.64 20.33
C SER A 159 -1.66 -2.93 21.02
N PHE A 160 -1.73 -4.06 20.32
CA PHE A 160 -0.99 -5.22 20.77
C PHE A 160 0.51 -4.95 20.55
N ASP A 161 1.24 -4.93 21.63
CA ASP A 161 2.68 -4.82 21.59
C ASP A 161 3.28 -6.07 20.93
N LYS A 162 3.97 -5.91 19.80
CA LYS A 162 4.68 -7.02 19.16
C LYS A 162 6.04 -7.21 19.84
N TYR A 163 6.27 -8.41 20.34
CA TYR A 163 7.49 -8.81 20.99
C TYR A 163 8.19 -9.91 20.21
N VAL A 164 9.50 -9.82 20.08
CA VAL A 164 10.29 -10.96 19.60
C VAL A 164 10.61 -11.84 20.81
N ILE A 165 10.13 -13.08 20.82
CA ILE A 165 10.43 -14.03 21.88
C ILE A 165 11.90 -14.40 21.78
N TYR A 166 12.66 -14.09 22.81
CA TYR A 166 14.08 -14.44 22.92
C TYR A 166 14.29 -15.75 23.69
N SER A 167 13.56 -15.97 24.77
CA SER A 167 13.67 -17.15 25.58
C SER A 167 12.35 -17.48 26.28
N LEU A 168 12.10 -18.79 26.49
CA LEU A 168 10.98 -19.29 27.27
C LEU A 168 11.52 -19.81 28.60
N LEU A 169 10.93 -19.35 29.69
CA LEU A 169 11.12 -19.84 31.06
C LEU A 169 9.91 -20.67 31.47
N SER A 170 9.95 -21.29 32.66
CA SER A 170 8.84 -22.12 33.14
C SER A 170 7.55 -21.34 33.37
N ASP A 171 7.67 -20.09 33.73
CA ASP A 171 6.57 -19.20 34.18
C ASP A 171 6.65 -17.78 33.56
N ALA A 172 7.55 -17.59 32.61
CA ALA A 172 7.74 -16.29 31.95
C ALA A 172 8.29 -16.44 30.53
N VAL A 173 8.14 -15.36 29.76
CA VAL A 173 8.75 -15.22 28.43
C VAL A 173 9.69 -14.02 28.47
N ILE A 174 10.90 -14.18 28.01
CA ILE A 174 11.81 -13.08 27.76
C ILE A 174 11.59 -12.59 26.34
N CYS A 175 11.18 -11.37 26.20
CA CYS A 175 10.89 -10.74 24.92
C CYS A 175 11.85 -9.58 24.66
N TYR A 176 12.07 -9.29 23.39
CA TYR A 176 12.79 -8.12 22.95
C TYR A 176 11.83 -7.15 22.25
N LYS A 177 11.82 -5.91 22.73
CA LYS A 177 10.97 -4.83 22.19
C LYS A 177 11.74 -3.51 22.24
N ASN A 178 11.70 -2.76 21.16
CA ASN A 178 12.23 -1.38 21.08
C ASN A 178 13.64 -1.19 21.63
N GLY A 179 14.53 -2.19 21.42
CA GLY A 179 15.92 -2.11 21.87
C GLY A 179 16.20 -2.62 23.27
N SER A 180 15.21 -3.12 24.00
CA SER A 180 15.33 -3.65 25.35
C SER A 180 14.73 -5.05 25.51
N PHE A 181 15.23 -5.78 26.52
CA PHE A 181 14.63 -7.05 26.94
C PHE A 181 13.61 -6.79 28.04
N GLU A 182 12.46 -7.43 27.93
CA GLU A 182 11.40 -7.41 28.93
C GLU A 182 11.04 -8.83 29.31
N GLN A 183 10.72 -9.06 30.58
CA GLN A 183 10.15 -10.32 31.05
C GLN A 183 8.64 -10.15 31.17
N ILE A 184 7.91 -11.08 30.57
CA ILE A 184 6.46 -11.18 30.69
C ILE A 184 6.15 -12.46 31.44
N ASP A 185 5.53 -12.33 32.62
CA ASP A 185 5.16 -13.48 33.42
C ASP A 185 3.92 -14.17 32.84
N ILE A 186 3.96 -15.49 32.77
CA ILE A 186 2.84 -16.33 32.33
C ILE A 186 2.10 -16.76 33.57
N THR A 187 0.88 -16.26 33.74
CA THR A 187 0.01 -16.63 34.84
C THR A 187 -1.04 -17.64 34.41
N ASP A 188 -1.74 -18.27 35.37
CA ASP A 188 -2.81 -19.26 35.09
C ASP A 188 -3.95 -18.70 34.20
N GLY A 189 -4.08 -17.36 34.07
CA GLY A 189 -5.03 -16.70 33.19
C GLY A 189 -4.48 -16.37 31.81
N THR A 190 -3.20 -16.63 31.54
CA THR A 190 -2.57 -16.32 30.27
C THR A 190 -2.95 -17.35 29.21
N THR A 191 -3.61 -16.92 28.15
CA THR A 191 -3.92 -17.79 27.02
C THR A 191 -2.82 -17.68 25.97
N CYS A 192 -2.13 -18.77 25.72
CA CYS A 192 -1.09 -18.85 24.68
C CYS A 192 -1.64 -19.55 23.44
N TYR A 193 -1.47 -18.94 22.31
CA TYR A 193 -1.79 -19.54 21.01
C TYR A 193 -0.51 -19.94 20.30
N LYS A 194 -0.44 -21.18 19.85
CA LYS A 194 0.64 -21.64 18.97
C LYS A 194 0.14 -21.64 17.55
N ASP A 195 0.86 -20.95 16.70
CA ASP A 195 0.62 -21.05 15.27
C ASP A 195 0.89 -22.51 14.85
N LYS A 196 -0.09 -23.13 14.22
CA LYS A 196 0.07 -24.48 13.69
C LYS A 196 0.62 -24.36 12.29
N ASN A 197 1.92 -24.54 12.13
CA ASN A 197 2.52 -24.89 10.85
C ASN A 197 1.94 -26.18 10.32
#